data_04e86409bbc00dbfb8e7f17979fc8ae5
#
_entry.id   04e86409bbc00dbfb8e7f17979fc8ae5
#
_cell.length_a   1.000
_cell.length_b   1.000
_cell.length_c   1.000
_cell.angle_alpha   90.00
_cell.angle_beta   90.00
_cell.angle_gamma   90.00
#
_symmetry.space_group_name_H-M   'P 1'
#
loop_
_entity.id
_entity.type
_entity.pdbx_description
1 polymer ?
#
loop_
_entity_poly.entity_id
_entity_poly.type
_entity_poly.pdbx_seq_one_letter_code
_entity_poly.pdbx_strand_id
1 'polypeptide(L)'
;MEKKIIANKVHCLVLSYPLQGHINPMLQFSKLLQHEGVRVTLVTTRYHRKTLQSVPPSFTIETISDGFDNGGVEEAGGHKAYLDTFWQVGPKTLAQLIEKFGTLGNKVDCVIYNSFFPWALDVAKRFGIVGVSYLTQNMLVNSIYYHVHQGTLKVPLMEDEISLPLLPRIELGDMPSFFSTKGENQVLLDLLVGQFSNIDKADWILCNTFYEMEKEKFIKPCYHPKFDRNLRFVA
;
A
#
# COMPACT_ATOMS: atom_id res chain seq x y z
N MET A 1 7.00 -20.61 41.44
CA MET A 1 6.25 -20.65 40.20
C MET A 1 6.33 -19.26 39.57
N GLU A 2 7.27 -19.05 38.68
CA GLU A 2 7.34 -17.80 37.91
C GLU A 2 6.18 -17.75 36.92
N LYS A 3 5.27 -16.79 37.08
CA LYS A 3 4.30 -16.44 36.08
C LYS A 3 5.06 -15.95 34.84
N LYS A 4 5.20 -16.80 33.83
CA LYS A 4 5.62 -16.39 32.49
C LYS A 4 4.62 -15.33 32.03
N ILE A 5 5.00 -14.07 32.11
CA ILE A 5 4.28 -12.98 31.44
C ILE A 5 4.40 -13.28 29.97
N ILE A 6 3.35 -13.86 29.37
CA ILE A 6 3.23 -13.96 27.93
C ILE A 6 3.03 -12.52 27.46
N ALA A 7 4.12 -11.85 27.12
CA ALA A 7 4.02 -10.55 26.47
C ALA A 7 3.14 -10.74 25.24
N ASN A 8 2.00 -10.06 25.21
CA ASN A 8 1.13 -10.05 24.02
C ASN A 8 1.97 -9.57 22.85
N LYS A 9 2.21 -10.47 21.90
CA LYS A 9 2.92 -10.10 20.68
C LYS A 9 2.12 -9.06 19.93
N VAL A 10 2.78 -7.99 19.48
CA VAL A 10 2.18 -7.00 18.57
C VAL A 10 1.55 -7.71 17.38
N HIS A 11 0.32 -7.39 17.06
CA HIS A 11 -0.43 -8.02 15.96
C HIS A 11 -0.62 -7.04 14.81
N CYS A 12 -0.03 -7.34 13.68
CA CYS A 12 -0.12 -6.57 12.44
C CYS A 12 -1.05 -7.25 11.42
N LEU A 13 -2.01 -6.53 10.90
CA LEU A 13 -2.68 -6.89 9.64
C LEU A 13 -1.86 -6.33 8.48
N VAL A 14 -1.54 -7.15 7.49
CA VAL A 14 -0.83 -6.75 6.27
C VAL A 14 -1.79 -6.90 5.09
N LEU A 15 -2.35 -5.78 4.62
CA LEU A 15 -3.33 -5.71 3.55
C LEU A 15 -2.65 -5.43 2.22
N SER A 16 -2.55 -6.43 1.35
CA SER A 16 -1.95 -6.30 0.03
C SER A 16 -2.97 -6.03 -1.07
N TYR A 17 -2.58 -5.20 -2.05
CA TYR A 17 -3.34 -5.08 -3.29
C TYR A 17 -3.30 -6.42 -4.05
N PRO A 18 -4.42 -6.89 -4.66
CA PRO A 18 -4.53 -8.24 -5.22
C PRO A 18 -3.83 -8.39 -6.59
N LEU A 19 -2.58 -7.98 -6.66
CA LEU A 19 -1.68 -8.21 -7.79
C LEU A 19 -0.33 -8.70 -7.29
N GLN A 20 0.30 -9.59 -8.03
CA GLN A 20 1.52 -10.29 -7.61
C GLN A 20 2.69 -9.33 -7.30
N GLY A 21 2.84 -8.24 -8.08
CA GLY A 21 3.84 -7.21 -7.85
C GLY A 21 3.68 -6.44 -6.53
N HIS A 22 2.50 -6.48 -5.92
CA HIS A 22 2.22 -5.88 -4.62
C HIS A 22 2.26 -6.91 -3.48
N ILE A 23 1.79 -8.13 -3.74
CA ILE A 23 1.75 -9.20 -2.74
C ILE A 23 3.15 -9.66 -2.37
N ASN A 24 4.01 -9.90 -3.36
CA ASN A 24 5.33 -10.47 -3.13
C ASN A 24 6.20 -9.63 -2.19
N PRO A 25 6.39 -8.31 -2.39
CA PRO A 25 7.18 -7.49 -1.46
C PRO A 25 6.54 -7.43 -0.07
N MET A 26 5.22 -7.30 0.03
CA MET A 26 4.53 -7.28 1.32
C MET A 26 4.62 -8.63 2.05
N LEU A 27 4.61 -9.75 1.32
CA LEU A 27 4.83 -11.08 1.88
C LEU A 27 6.28 -11.25 2.39
N GLN A 28 7.29 -10.77 1.66
CA GLN A 28 8.67 -10.82 2.12
C GLN A 28 8.85 -9.97 3.39
N PHE A 29 8.31 -8.77 3.40
CA PHE A 29 8.33 -7.92 4.60
C PHE A 29 7.61 -8.59 5.78
N SER A 30 6.49 -9.26 5.54
CA SER A 30 5.77 -10.01 6.56
C SER A 30 6.61 -11.13 7.18
N LYS A 31 7.46 -11.79 6.39
CA LYS A 31 8.40 -12.80 6.90
C LYS A 31 9.42 -12.18 7.85
N LEU A 32 9.96 -10.99 7.52
CA LEU A 32 10.86 -10.25 8.39
C LEU A 32 10.19 -9.89 9.72
N LEU A 33 8.98 -9.36 9.68
CA LEU A 33 8.20 -9.04 10.89
C LEU A 33 7.98 -10.30 11.76
N GLN A 34 7.64 -11.44 11.15
CA GLN A 34 7.48 -12.69 11.92
C GLN A 34 8.81 -13.16 12.56
N HIS A 35 9.92 -12.99 11.85
CA HIS A 35 11.26 -13.31 12.38
C HIS A 35 11.57 -12.45 13.60
N GLU A 36 11.17 -11.18 13.61
CA GLU A 36 11.28 -10.26 14.74
C GLU A 36 10.23 -10.50 15.84
N GLY A 37 9.46 -11.57 15.72
CA GLY A 37 8.50 -11.97 16.75
C GLY A 37 7.14 -11.27 16.68
N VAL A 38 6.87 -10.49 15.64
CA VAL A 38 5.57 -9.85 15.41
C VAL A 38 4.56 -10.90 14.93
N ARG A 39 3.34 -10.87 15.44
CA ARG A 39 2.24 -11.66 14.90
C ARG A 39 1.72 -10.98 13.64
N VAL A 40 1.75 -11.67 12.51
CA VAL A 40 1.29 -11.15 11.22
C VAL A 40 0.10 -11.95 10.73
N THR A 41 -0.96 -11.25 10.34
CA THR A 41 -2.08 -11.78 9.57
C THR A 41 -2.09 -11.12 8.20
N LEU A 42 -1.90 -11.91 7.14
CA LEU A 42 -2.03 -11.44 5.77
C LEU A 42 -3.50 -11.26 5.43
N VAL A 43 -3.84 -10.14 4.80
CA VAL A 43 -5.19 -9.82 4.36
C VAL A 43 -5.21 -9.63 2.85
N THR A 44 -6.10 -10.33 2.18
CA THR A 44 -6.30 -10.23 0.73
C THR A 44 -7.79 -10.29 0.39
N THR A 45 -8.18 -10.19 -0.89
CA THR A 45 -9.58 -10.35 -1.28
C THR A 45 -9.99 -11.83 -1.29
N ARG A 46 -11.29 -12.10 -1.14
CA ARG A 46 -11.82 -13.49 -1.15
C ARG A 46 -11.53 -14.22 -2.45
N TYR A 47 -11.67 -13.54 -3.59
CA TYR A 47 -11.32 -14.10 -4.89
C TYR A 47 -9.84 -14.43 -4.97
N HIS A 48 -8.99 -13.46 -4.65
CA HIS A 48 -7.55 -13.65 -4.78
C HIS A 48 -7.00 -14.71 -3.82
N ARG A 49 -7.61 -14.90 -2.64
CA ARG A 49 -7.25 -15.99 -1.71
C ARG A 49 -7.32 -17.39 -2.37
N LYS A 50 -8.27 -17.58 -3.29
CA LYS A 50 -8.44 -18.86 -4.02
C LYS A 50 -7.28 -19.13 -4.99
N THR A 51 -6.63 -18.06 -5.49
CA THR A 51 -5.54 -18.13 -6.48
C THR A 51 -4.14 -18.08 -5.86
N LEU A 52 -4.03 -17.75 -4.58
CA LEU A 52 -2.76 -17.69 -3.86
C LEU A 52 -2.17 -19.10 -3.68
N GLN A 53 -1.12 -19.41 -4.46
CA GLN A 53 -0.50 -20.74 -4.46
C GLN A 53 0.67 -20.92 -3.49
N SER A 54 1.28 -19.85 -2.98
CA SER A 54 2.64 -19.92 -2.38
C SER A 54 2.80 -19.15 -1.07
N VAL A 55 1.78 -19.07 -0.21
CA VAL A 55 1.96 -18.51 1.12
C VAL A 55 2.39 -19.63 2.08
N PRO A 56 3.51 -19.47 2.81
CA PRO A 56 3.95 -20.45 3.77
C PRO A 56 2.85 -20.80 4.80
N PRO A 57 2.73 -22.08 5.23
CA PRO A 57 1.72 -22.50 6.20
C PRO A 57 1.80 -21.76 7.56
N SER A 58 2.93 -21.12 7.86
CA SER A 58 3.13 -20.31 9.06
C SER A 58 2.33 -19.03 9.11
N PHE A 59 1.76 -18.60 7.97
CA PHE A 59 0.97 -17.37 7.93
C PHE A 59 -0.51 -17.61 8.18
N THR A 60 -1.08 -16.83 9.08
CA THR A 60 -2.53 -16.66 9.14
C THR A 60 -2.97 -15.79 7.97
N ILE A 61 -3.96 -16.23 7.20
CA ILE A 61 -4.53 -15.47 6.09
C ILE A 61 -5.99 -15.23 6.38
N GLU A 62 -6.40 -13.98 6.34
CA GLU A 62 -7.80 -13.56 6.41
C GLU A 62 -8.19 -12.86 5.11
N THR A 63 -9.49 -12.70 4.91
CA THR A 63 -10.00 -12.10 3.68
C THR A 63 -10.98 -10.99 3.96
N ILE A 64 -10.95 -9.98 3.08
CA ILE A 64 -11.99 -8.96 2.94
C ILE A 64 -12.72 -9.14 1.61
N SER A 65 -13.87 -8.52 1.44
CA SER A 65 -14.55 -8.47 0.15
C SER A 65 -14.13 -7.22 -0.63
N ASP A 66 -13.95 -7.39 -1.92
CA ASP A 66 -13.85 -6.30 -2.90
C ASP A 66 -15.17 -6.04 -3.63
N GLY A 67 -16.22 -6.81 -3.29
CA GLY A 67 -17.52 -6.79 -3.94
C GLY A 67 -17.66 -7.79 -5.08
N PHE A 68 -16.54 -8.45 -5.47
CA PHE A 68 -16.47 -9.40 -6.59
C PHE A 68 -15.77 -10.68 -6.16
N ASP A 69 -16.35 -11.35 -5.19
CA ASP A 69 -15.76 -12.48 -4.46
C ASP A 69 -15.50 -13.74 -5.31
N ASN A 70 -16.03 -13.80 -6.54
CA ASN A 70 -15.95 -14.97 -7.42
C ASN A 70 -15.03 -14.79 -8.63
N GLY A 71 -14.88 -13.57 -9.16
CA GLY A 71 -14.11 -13.33 -10.38
C GLY A 71 -13.26 -12.05 -10.36
N GLY A 72 -13.32 -11.26 -9.29
CA GLY A 72 -12.50 -10.03 -9.17
C GLY A 72 -12.77 -9.04 -10.31
N VAL A 73 -11.71 -8.51 -10.93
CA VAL A 73 -11.82 -7.49 -12.01
C VAL A 73 -12.60 -8.00 -13.22
N GLU A 74 -12.51 -9.30 -13.54
CA GLU A 74 -13.24 -9.89 -14.66
C GLU A 74 -14.75 -9.92 -14.37
N GLU A 75 -15.14 -10.31 -13.16
CA GLU A 75 -16.53 -10.28 -12.69
C GLU A 75 -17.10 -8.84 -12.72
N ALA A 76 -16.28 -7.85 -12.39
CA ALA A 76 -16.64 -6.44 -12.41
C ALA A 76 -16.85 -5.88 -13.82
N GLY A 77 -16.35 -6.54 -14.85
CA GLY A 77 -16.38 -6.03 -16.23
C GLY A 77 -15.33 -4.92 -16.50
N GLY A 78 -14.33 -4.77 -15.65
CA GLY A 78 -13.21 -3.85 -15.85
C GLY A 78 -12.77 -3.09 -14.60
N HIS A 79 -11.62 -2.44 -14.71
CA HIS A 79 -10.94 -1.80 -13.56
C HIS A 79 -11.77 -0.70 -12.90
N LYS A 80 -12.50 0.12 -13.68
CA LYS A 80 -13.27 1.22 -13.09
C LYS A 80 -14.37 0.72 -12.16
N ALA A 81 -15.22 -0.19 -12.63
CA ALA A 81 -16.31 -0.76 -11.83
C ALA A 81 -15.76 -1.53 -10.61
N TYR A 82 -14.64 -2.23 -10.80
CA TYR A 82 -13.96 -2.93 -9.73
C TYR A 82 -13.51 -1.97 -8.62
N LEU A 83 -12.77 -0.92 -8.97
CA LEU A 83 -12.26 0.05 -7.99
C LEU A 83 -13.38 0.82 -7.31
N ASP A 84 -14.38 1.31 -8.07
CA ASP A 84 -15.54 2.03 -7.52
C ASP A 84 -16.27 1.19 -6.45
N THR A 85 -16.42 -0.10 -6.67
CA THR A 85 -17.06 -1.02 -5.72
C THR A 85 -16.13 -1.35 -4.54
N PHE A 86 -14.85 -1.62 -4.81
CA PHE A 86 -13.89 -1.97 -3.75
C PHE A 86 -13.71 -0.81 -2.75
N TRP A 87 -13.72 0.45 -3.23
CA TRP A 87 -13.69 1.62 -2.34
C TRP A 87 -14.90 1.73 -1.40
N GLN A 88 -16.02 1.12 -1.76
CA GLN A 88 -17.24 1.11 -0.92
C GLN A 88 -17.31 -0.10 0.03
N VAL A 89 -16.88 -1.26 -0.44
CA VAL A 89 -17.02 -2.55 0.25
C VAL A 89 -15.80 -2.85 1.12
N GLY A 90 -14.60 -2.56 0.62
CA GLY A 90 -13.32 -2.84 1.28
C GLY A 90 -13.22 -2.24 2.69
N PRO A 91 -13.48 -0.93 2.88
CA PRO A 91 -13.43 -0.31 4.20
C PRO A 91 -14.37 -0.98 5.21
N LYS A 92 -15.57 -1.36 4.79
CA LYS A 92 -16.57 -2.00 5.65
C LYS A 92 -16.11 -3.39 6.09
N THR A 93 -15.60 -4.17 5.15
CA THR A 93 -15.18 -5.54 5.44
C THR A 93 -13.85 -5.60 6.20
N LEU A 94 -12.95 -4.63 6.00
CA LEU A 94 -11.76 -4.48 6.85
C LEU A 94 -12.15 -4.11 8.29
N ALA A 95 -13.10 -3.19 8.47
CA ALA A 95 -13.61 -2.83 9.79
C ALA A 95 -14.20 -4.06 10.52
N GLN A 96 -15.04 -4.84 9.84
CA GLN A 96 -15.61 -6.08 10.37
C GLN A 96 -14.52 -7.10 10.76
N LEU A 97 -13.44 -7.19 9.98
CA LEU A 97 -12.33 -8.06 10.31
C LEU A 97 -11.59 -7.61 11.58
N ILE A 98 -11.36 -6.31 11.74
CA ILE A 98 -10.74 -5.74 12.95
C ILE A 98 -11.63 -6.00 14.17
N GLU A 99 -12.93 -5.79 14.06
CA GLU A 99 -13.92 -6.07 15.13
C GLU A 99 -13.93 -7.54 15.51
N LYS A 100 -13.91 -8.45 14.51
CA LYS A 100 -13.80 -9.90 14.73
C LYS A 100 -12.57 -10.26 15.56
N PHE A 101 -11.42 -9.69 15.26
CA PHE A 101 -10.21 -9.92 16.06
C PHE A 101 -10.34 -9.39 17.49
N GLY A 102 -10.97 -8.22 17.66
CA GLY A 102 -11.23 -7.65 18.98
C GLY A 102 -12.10 -8.56 19.86
N THR A 103 -13.20 -9.08 19.31
CA THR A 103 -14.12 -10.01 20.03
C THR A 103 -13.48 -11.34 20.39
N LEU A 104 -12.50 -11.81 19.59
CA LEU A 104 -11.72 -13.02 19.86
C LEU A 104 -10.57 -12.81 20.86
N GLY A 105 -10.41 -11.63 21.44
CA GLY A 105 -9.31 -11.29 22.33
C GLY A 105 -7.95 -11.16 21.61
N ASN A 106 -7.95 -11.04 20.30
CA ASN A 106 -6.77 -10.96 19.46
C ASN A 106 -6.64 -9.55 18.83
N LYS A 107 -6.59 -8.52 19.68
CA LYS A 107 -6.56 -7.12 19.24
C LYS A 107 -5.51 -6.90 18.15
N VAL A 108 -5.88 -6.10 17.15
CA VAL A 108 -4.98 -5.58 16.12
C VAL A 108 -4.33 -4.30 16.63
N ASP A 109 -3.01 -4.21 16.51
CA ASP A 109 -2.23 -3.04 16.95
C ASP A 109 -1.80 -2.17 15.76
N CYS A 110 -1.62 -2.78 14.58
CA CYS A 110 -1.15 -2.10 13.38
C CYS A 110 -1.84 -2.63 12.11
N VAL A 111 -2.15 -1.73 11.19
CA VAL A 111 -2.56 -2.05 9.82
C VAL A 111 -1.48 -1.54 8.88
N ILE A 112 -0.75 -2.46 8.22
CA ILE A 112 0.19 -2.16 7.15
C ILE A 112 -0.55 -2.40 5.85
N TYR A 113 -0.79 -1.35 5.09
CA TYR A 113 -1.61 -1.44 3.89
C TYR A 113 -0.83 -1.01 2.64
N ASN A 114 -1.10 -1.69 1.53
CA ASN A 114 -0.60 -1.23 0.24
C ASN A 114 -1.11 0.19 -0.03
N SER A 115 -0.23 1.08 -0.45
CA SER A 115 -0.54 2.50 -0.66
C SER A 115 -1.72 2.75 -1.60
N PHE A 116 -2.07 1.77 -2.45
CA PHE A 116 -3.27 1.83 -3.30
C PHE A 116 -4.59 1.75 -2.53
N PHE A 117 -4.54 1.56 -1.22
CA PHE A 117 -5.71 1.55 -0.33
C PHE A 117 -5.66 2.65 0.73
N PRO A 118 -5.64 3.94 0.34
CA PRO A 118 -5.61 5.03 1.32
C PRO A 118 -6.78 4.95 2.33
N TRP A 119 -7.93 4.43 1.92
CA TRP A 119 -9.08 4.19 2.81
C TRP A 119 -8.77 3.25 3.98
N ALA A 120 -7.77 2.38 3.88
CA ALA A 120 -7.39 1.49 4.97
C ALA A 120 -6.80 2.28 6.15
N LEU A 121 -6.13 3.40 5.89
CA LEU A 121 -5.69 4.32 6.94
C LEU A 121 -6.88 4.90 7.70
N ASP A 122 -7.91 5.35 7.01
CA ASP A 122 -9.08 5.94 7.64
C ASP A 122 -9.79 4.91 8.52
N VAL A 123 -9.84 3.64 8.08
CA VAL A 123 -10.34 2.53 8.91
C VAL A 123 -9.47 2.35 10.14
N ALA A 124 -8.13 2.22 9.99
CA ALA A 124 -7.22 2.06 11.12
C ALA A 124 -7.38 3.19 12.15
N LYS A 125 -7.45 4.44 11.70
CA LYS A 125 -7.64 5.61 12.57
C LYS A 125 -8.95 5.60 13.35
N ARG A 126 -10.06 5.11 12.76
CA ARG A 126 -11.33 4.93 13.45
C ARG A 126 -11.23 4.00 14.66
N PHE A 127 -10.38 2.99 14.60
CA PHE A 127 -10.13 2.04 15.69
C PHE A 127 -8.99 2.44 16.62
N GLY A 128 -8.35 3.59 16.40
CA GLY A 128 -7.17 4.01 17.15
C GLY A 128 -5.96 3.11 16.95
N ILE A 129 -5.86 2.49 15.76
CA ILE A 129 -4.81 1.55 15.37
C ILE A 129 -3.74 2.29 14.56
N VAL A 130 -2.48 1.91 14.73
CA VAL A 130 -1.37 2.42 13.92
C VAL A 130 -1.58 2.08 12.45
N GLY A 131 -1.54 3.09 11.58
CA GLY A 131 -1.69 2.93 10.14
C GLY A 131 -0.38 3.18 9.41
N VAL A 132 0.07 2.18 8.64
CA VAL A 132 1.35 2.19 7.94
C VAL A 132 1.11 2.01 6.45
N SER A 133 1.47 3.02 5.66
CA SER A 133 1.42 2.95 4.20
C SER A 133 2.64 2.24 3.65
N TYR A 134 2.45 1.27 2.75
CA TYR A 134 3.54 0.53 2.10
C TYR A 134 3.58 0.84 0.60
N LEU A 135 4.60 1.56 0.17
CA LEU A 135 4.89 1.90 -1.22
C LEU A 135 5.69 0.75 -1.87
N THR A 136 5.06 0.03 -2.78
CA THR A 136 5.67 -1.16 -3.42
C THR A 136 6.50 -0.82 -4.65
N GLN A 137 6.27 0.33 -5.27
CA GLN A 137 7.05 0.82 -6.40
C GLN A 137 8.35 1.50 -5.91
N ASN A 138 9.34 1.67 -6.80
CA ASN A 138 10.56 2.38 -6.46
C ASN A 138 10.28 3.87 -6.16
N MET A 139 11.22 4.51 -5.44
CA MET A 139 11.02 5.87 -4.95
C MET A 139 10.98 6.91 -6.06
N LEU A 140 11.72 6.75 -7.15
CA LEU A 140 11.68 7.66 -8.28
C LEU A 140 10.28 7.71 -8.89
N VAL A 141 9.69 6.55 -9.17
CA VAL A 141 8.34 6.44 -9.74
C VAL A 141 7.30 7.01 -8.78
N ASN A 142 7.39 6.68 -7.50
CA ASN A 142 6.51 7.26 -6.49
C ASN A 142 6.64 8.79 -6.39
N SER A 143 7.87 9.32 -6.51
CA SER A 143 8.10 10.78 -6.52
C SER A 143 7.43 11.46 -7.69
N ILE A 144 7.50 10.87 -8.89
CA ILE A 144 6.84 11.40 -10.08
C ILE A 144 5.33 11.47 -9.88
N TYR A 145 4.69 10.36 -9.42
CA TYR A 145 3.25 10.36 -9.13
C TYR A 145 2.88 11.34 -8.01
N TYR A 146 3.75 11.51 -7.01
CA TYR A 146 3.54 12.50 -5.96
C TYR A 146 3.56 13.93 -6.50
N HIS A 147 4.45 14.27 -7.43
CA HIS A 147 4.45 15.57 -8.11
C HIS A 147 3.18 15.81 -8.92
N VAL A 148 2.59 14.77 -9.52
CA VAL A 148 1.27 14.87 -10.15
C VAL A 148 0.19 15.11 -9.09
N HIS A 149 0.22 14.39 -7.98
CA HIS A 149 -0.71 14.58 -6.87
C HIS A 149 -0.67 15.99 -6.29
N GLN A 150 0.52 16.59 -6.17
CA GLN A 150 0.70 17.97 -5.71
C GLN A 150 0.36 19.03 -6.77
N GLY A 151 0.07 18.63 -8.01
CA GLY A 151 -0.19 19.55 -9.13
C GLY A 151 1.05 20.26 -9.66
N THR A 152 2.25 19.91 -9.22
CA THR A 152 3.52 20.45 -9.72
C THR A 152 3.91 19.86 -11.06
N LEU A 153 3.45 18.65 -11.38
CA LEU A 153 3.54 18.02 -12.68
C LEU A 153 2.14 17.84 -13.26
N LYS A 154 1.90 18.40 -14.43
CA LYS A 154 0.62 18.27 -15.14
C LYS A 154 0.67 17.15 -16.17
N VAL A 155 -0.39 16.36 -16.26
CA VAL A 155 -0.54 15.30 -17.26
C VAL A 155 -1.76 15.58 -18.14
N PRO A 156 -1.74 15.27 -19.45
CA PRO A 156 -0.64 14.63 -20.17
C PRO A 156 0.59 15.54 -20.30
N LEU A 157 1.77 14.91 -20.38
CA LEU A 157 3.02 15.62 -20.57
C LEU A 157 3.06 16.25 -21.96
N MET A 158 3.52 17.51 -22.02
CA MET A 158 3.60 18.29 -23.26
C MET A 158 5.05 18.66 -23.64
N GLU A 159 5.99 18.36 -22.76
CA GLU A 159 7.41 18.66 -22.92
C GLU A 159 8.21 17.38 -23.09
N ASP A 160 9.25 17.42 -23.92
CA ASP A 160 10.11 16.27 -24.22
C ASP A 160 11.07 15.96 -23.05
N GLU A 161 11.38 16.96 -22.24
CA GLU A 161 12.27 16.87 -21.08
C GLU A 161 11.58 17.46 -19.85
N ILE A 162 11.58 16.72 -18.75
CA ILE A 162 10.90 17.09 -17.53
C ILE A 162 11.93 17.33 -16.44
N SER A 163 11.87 18.55 -15.87
CA SER A 163 12.68 18.94 -14.72
C SER A 163 11.77 19.07 -13.49
N LEU A 164 11.95 18.15 -12.54
CA LEU A 164 11.26 18.19 -11.26
C LEU A 164 12.28 18.53 -10.15
N PRO A 165 11.85 19.26 -9.10
CA PRO A 165 12.72 19.54 -7.99
C PRO A 165 13.35 18.26 -7.45
N LEU A 166 14.70 18.26 -7.35
CA LEU A 166 15.49 17.21 -6.71
C LEU A 166 15.50 15.85 -7.43
N LEU A 167 14.84 15.76 -8.57
CA LEU A 167 14.97 14.63 -9.48
C LEU A 167 15.97 14.97 -10.59
N PRO A 168 16.65 13.98 -11.18
CA PRO A 168 17.40 14.18 -12.41
C PRO A 168 16.44 14.65 -13.51
N ARG A 169 16.98 15.25 -14.55
CA ARG A 169 16.21 15.47 -15.77
C ARG A 169 15.77 14.13 -16.32
N ILE A 170 14.49 14.04 -16.66
CA ILE A 170 13.87 12.79 -17.13
C ILE A 170 13.33 13.06 -18.53
N GLU A 171 13.70 12.22 -19.47
CA GLU A 171 13.16 12.28 -20.83
C GLU A 171 11.75 11.69 -20.85
N LEU A 172 10.91 12.15 -21.76
CA LEU A 172 9.53 11.68 -21.90
C LEU A 172 9.47 10.15 -22.09
N GLY A 173 10.47 9.58 -22.78
CA GLY A 173 10.58 8.12 -22.98
C GLY A 173 10.85 7.31 -21.71
N ASP A 174 11.41 7.94 -20.67
CA ASP A 174 11.70 7.31 -19.38
C ASP A 174 10.54 7.46 -18.35
N MET A 175 9.52 8.22 -18.73
CA MET A 175 8.35 8.43 -17.87
C MET A 175 7.40 7.22 -17.91
N PRO A 176 6.66 6.99 -16.82
CA PRO A 176 5.61 5.98 -16.82
C PRO A 176 4.64 6.16 -17.99
N SER A 177 4.31 5.08 -18.70
CA SER A 177 3.49 5.10 -19.91
C SER A 177 2.11 5.75 -19.74
N PHE A 178 1.59 5.79 -18.51
CA PHE A 178 0.33 6.45 -18.18
C PHE A 178 0.34 7.98 -18.41
N PHE A 179 1.50 8.60 -18.57
CA PHE A 179 1.64 10.04 -18.77
C PHE A 179 1.62 10.48 -20.23
N SER A 180 1.90 9.55 -21.16
CA SER A 180 2.01 9.84 -22.60
C SER A 180 0.72 9.61 -23.38
N THR A 181 -0.20 8.78 -22.86
CA THR A 181 -1.44 8.40 -23.56
C THR A 181 -2.65 9.09 -22.96
N LYS A 182 -3.35 9.91 -23.76
CA LYS A 182 -4.62 10.52 -23.34
C LYS A 182 -5.71 9.45 -23.21
N GLY A 183 -6.16 9.22 -21.98
CA GLY A 183 -7.46 8.58 -21.73
C GLY A 183 -7.49 7.06 -21.63
N GLU A 184 -6.58 6.32 -22.24
CA GLU A 184 -6.67 4.85 -22.27
C GLU A 184 -6.50 4.17 -20.90
N ASN A 185 -5.85 4.81 -19.94
CA ASN A 185 -5.58 4.26 -18.61
C ASN A 185 -5.83 5.25 -17.47
N GLN A 186 -6.78 6.20 -17.67
CA GLN A 186 -7.05 7.24 -16.66
C GLN A 186 -7.38 6.66 -15.28
N VAL A 187 -8.14 5.58 -15.22
CA VAL A 187 -8.53 4.92 -13.96
C VAL A 187 -7.31 4.40 -13.19
N LEU A 188 -6.31 3.87 -13.90
CA LEU A 188 -5.07 3.40 -13.28
C LEU A 188 -4.18 4.57 -12.87
N LEU A 189 -4.14 5.64 -13.66
CA LEU A 189 -3.44 6.87 -13.27
C LEU A 189 -4.07 7.48 -12.02
N ASP A 190 -5.39 7.55 -11.94
CA ASP A 190 -6.12 8.05 -10.77
C ASP A 190 -5.80 7.21 -9.52
N LEU A 191 -5.68 5.88 -9.66
CA LEU A 191 -5.25 4.99 -8.59
C LEU A 191 -3.82 5.28 -8.12
N LEU A 192 -2.89 5.42 -9.08
CA LEU A 192 -1.47 5.69 -8.83
C LEU A 192 -1.24 7.05 -8.17
N VAL A 193 -2.00 8.06 -8.57
CA VAL A 193 -1.93 9.40 -7.99
C VAL A 193 -2.72 9.47 -6.68
N GLY A 194 -3.86 8.81 -6.62
CA GLY A 194 -4.75 8.78 -5.46
C GLY A 194 -4.16 8.11 -4.21
N GLN A 195 -3.12 7.27 -4.38
CA GLN A 195 -2.43 6.63 -3.25
C GLN A 195 -1.86 7.62 -2.22
N PHE A 196 -1.67 8.88 -2.60
CA PHE A 196 -1.12 9.92 -1.73
C PHE A 196 -2.19 10.77 -1.04
N SER A 197 -3.48 10.53 -1.27
CA SER A 197 -4.58 11.41 -0.84
C SER A 197 -4.64 11.69 0.68
N ASN A 198 -4.16 10.78 1.51
CA ASN A 198 -4.12 10.94 2.97
C ASN A 198 -2.80 10.48 3.60
N ILE A 199 -1.75 10.33 2.79
CA ILE A 199 -0.49 9.75 3.23
C ILE A 199 0.21 10.57 4.32
N ASP A 200 -0.06 11.86 4.39
CA ASP A 200 0.41 12.78 5.44
C ASP A 200 -0.16 12.46 6.83
N LYS A 201 -1.24 11.68 6.89
CA LYS A 201 -1.89 11.20 8.14
C LYS A 201 -1.39 9.83 8.58
N ALA A 202 -0.62 9.13 7.75
CA ALA A 202 -0.03 7.84 8.11
C ALA A 202 0.98 8.00 9.25
N ASP A 203 0.98 7.04 10.19
CA ASP A 203 1.95 7.05 11.28
C ASP A 203 3.35 6.74 10.76
N TRP A 204 3.43 5.84 9.77
CA TRP A 204 4.67 5.45 9.09
C TRP A 204 4.43 5.22 7.61
N ILE A 205 5.47 5.47 6.82
CA ILE A 205 5.50 5.19 5.40
C ILE A 205 6.69 4.27 5.15
N LEU A 206 6.42 3.09 4.62
CA LEU A 206 7.43 2.11 4.26
C LEU A 206 7.63 2.12 2.75
N CYS A 207 8.88 2.04 2.32
CA CYS A 207 9.25 1.96 0.91
C CYS A 207 9.98 0.66 0.64
N ASN A 208 9.61 -0.01 -0.43
CA ASN A 208 10.22 -1.25 -0.89
C ASN A 208 11.58 -0.98 -1.56
N THR A 209 12.52 -0.50 -0.77
CA THR A 209 13.89 -0.16 -1.19
C THR A 209 14.78 -0.05 0.04
N PHE A 210 16.08 0.13 -0.14
CA PHE A 210 17.05 0.29 0.94
C PHE A 210 17.84 1.60 0.78
N TYR A 211 18.35 2.09 1.89
CA TYR A 211 18.98 3.41 1.98
C TYR A 211 20.13 3.59 0.99
N GLU A 212 20.99 2.58 0.82
CA GLU A 212 22.17 2.65 -0.06
C GLU A 212 21.81 2.81 -1.53
N MET A 213 20.67 2.26 -1.95
CA MET A 213 20.15 2.38 -3.31
C MET A 213 19.63 3.79 -3.61
N GLU A 214 19.09 4.44 -2.60
CA GLU A 214 18.45 5.76 -2.72
C GLU A 214 19.35 6.92 -2.25
N LYS A 215 20.55 6.62 -1.68
CA LYS A 215 21.40 7.53 -0.91
C LYS A 215 21.86 8.77 -1.66
N GLU A 216 22.09 8.67 -2.96
CA GLU A 216 22.77 9.75 -3.70
C GLU A 216 21.82 10.75 -4.36
N LYS A 217 20.56 10.42 -4.56
CA LYS A 217 19.72 11.21 -5.48
C LYS A 217 18.30 11.55 -5.04
N PHE A 218 17.68 10.84 -4.05
CA PHE A 218 16.23 10.87 -3.97
C PHE A 218 15.59 11.07 -2.57
N ILE A 219 16.37 11.11 -1.48
CA ILE A 219 15.77 10.86 -0.16
C ILE A 219 15.26 12.12 0.55
N LYS A 220 15.90 13.25 0.44
CA LYS A 220 15.58 14.33 1.37
C LYS A 220 14.50 15.31 0.93
N PRO A 221 14.35 15.65 -0.32
CA PRO A 221 13.45 16.76 -0.64
C PRO A 221 12.33 16.46 -1.63
N CYS A 222 12.19 15.24 -2.11
CA CYS A 222 11.12 14.90 -3.05
C CYS A 222 9.73 14.90 -2.42
N TYR A 223 9.67 14.83 -1.10
CA TYR A 223 8.43 14.79 -0.34
C TYR A 223 8.33 15.97 0.63
N HIS A 224 7.11 16.37 0.93
CA HIS A 224 6.81 17.38 1.91
C HIS A 224 7.49 17.07 3.27
N PRO A 225 7.97 18.06 4.06
CA PRO A 225 8.69 17.83 5.33
C PRO A 225 8.00 16.90 6.34
N LYS A 226 6.67 16.74 6.25
CA LYS A 226 5.92 15.76 7.04
C LYS A 226 6.18 14.31 6.60
N PHE A 227 6.52 14.11 5.34
CA PHE A 227 6.87 12.82 4.78
C PHE A 227 8.21 12.30 5.33
N ASP A 228 9.21 13.18 5.42
CA ASP A 228 10.56 12.83 5.86
C ASP A 228 10.62 12.26 7.27
N ARG A 229 9.71 12.69 8.14
CA ARG A 229 9.70 12.24 9.55
C ARG A 229 9.26 10.79 9.71
N ASN A 230 8.37 10.32 8.84
CA ASN A 230 7.70 9.03 8.96
C ASN A 230 8.15 8.01 7.91
N LEU A 231 9.04 8.41 6.98
CA LEU A 231 9.57 7.54 5.93
C LEU A 231 10.56 6.52 6.51
N ARG A 232 10.42 5.25 6.13
CA ARG A 232 11.35 4.16 6.45
C ARG A 232 11.56 3.28 5.22
N PHE A 233 12.80 2.79 5.08
CA PHE A 233 13.16 1.84 4.04
C PHE A 233 13.06 0.42 4.57
N VAL A 234 12.57 -0.47 3.72
CA VAL A 234 12.41 -1.88 4.03
C VAL A 234 13.08 -2.67 2.91
N ALA A 235 14.23 -3.24 3.20
CA ALA A 235 14.94 -4.15 2.32
C ALA A 235 14.55 -5.61 2.59
#